data_e1e80fcd8a27712404e9712daa807f26
#
_entry.id   e1e80fcd8a27712404e9712daa807f26
#
_cell.length_a   1.000
_cell.length_b   1.000
_cell.length_c   1.000
_cell.angle_alpha   90.00
_cell.angle_beta   90.00
_cell.angle_gamma   90.00
#
_symmetry.space_group_name_H-M   'P 1'
#
loop_
_entity.id
_entity.type
_entity.pdbx_description
1 polymer ?
#
loop_
_entity_poly.entity_id
_entity_poly.type
_entity_poly.pdbx_seq_one_letter_code
_entity_poly.pdbx_strand_id
1 'polypeptide(L)'
;MGLIECRNICKSFGEKVALDNVSVDIPAGKIFGLLGPNGAGKTTLIRIVNRITIPNSGEVIFDGRPITQRDVERIGYLPEERGLYRKMEVGDQAMYLAQLKGMSARDAQRELKKWFVKFGIQDWWKKKVEELSKGMAQKVQFITTVVHKPALMILDEPFSGFDPVNTELIRKEILALKEEGATIILSTHNMESVEELCDNIALINKSRLVIDGGVDEIRHKYGNNNVELIYTGETPLQSVEGLYTVLSDQDDAGRHTA
;
A
#
# COMPACT_ATOMS: atom_id res chain seq x y z
N MET A 1 -13.77 13.81 7.38
CA MET A 1 -12.75 14.70 6.83
C MET A 1 -11.52 13.84 6.59
N GLY A 2 -11.01 13.83 5.36
CA GLY A 2 -9.87 13.01 5.00
C GLY A 2 -8.58 13.50 5.66
N LEU A 3 -7.63 12.61 5.88
CA LEU A 3 -6.27 13.02 6.25
C LEU A 3 -5.56 13.65 5.07
N ILE A 4 -5.78 13.12 3.87
CA ILE A 4 -5.28 13.64 2.59
C ILE A 4 -6.46 13.87 1.67
N GLU A 5 -6.52 15.07 1.09
CA GLU A 5 -7.44 15.39 0.00
C GLU A 5 -6.61 15.88 -1.19
N CYS A 6 -6.68 15.17 -2.30
CA CYS A 6 -6.15 15.62 -3.57
C CYS A 6 -7.27 16.28 -4.35
N ARG A 7 -7.11 17.53 -4.77
CA ARG A 7 -8.15 18.30 -5.47
C ARG A 7 -7.68 18.70 -6.85
N ASN A 8 -8.36 18.20 -7.89
CA ASN A 8 -8.15 18.55 -9.30
C ASN A 8 -6.68 18.45 -9.74
N ILE A 9 -5.97 17.42 -9.32
CA ILE A 9 -4.55 17.24 -9.59
C ILE A 9 -4.34 16.96 -11.07
N CYS A 10 -3.57 17.84 -11.73
CA CYS A 10 -3.08 17.64 -13.08
C CYS A 10 -1.55 17.60 -13.09
N LYS A 11 -0.97 16.68 -13.86
CA LYS A 11 0.47 16.56 -14.06
C LYS A 11 0.82 16.04 -15.43
N SER A 12 1.71 16.76 -16.12
CA SER A 12 2.32 16.32 -17.38
C SER A 12 3.84 16.35 -17.31
N PHE A 13 4.49 15.50 -18.08
CA PHE A 13 5.93 15.47 -18.31
C PHE A 13 6.16 15.58 -19.82
N GLY A 14 6.51 16.78 -20.30
CA GLY A 14 6.48 17.09 -21.72
C GLY A 14 5.07 16.90 -22.28
N GLU A 15 4.92 16.11 -23.33
CA GLU A 15 3.63 15.82 -23.97
C GLU A 15 2.82 14.72 -23.26
N LYS A 16 3.45 13.96 -22.34
CA LYS A 16 2.79 12.86 -21.65
C LYS A 16 2.01 13.36 -20.45
N VAL A 17 0.69 13.25 -20.51
CA VAL A 17 -0.20 13.49 -19.37
C VAL A 17 -0.10 12.29 -18.41
N ALA A 18 0.32 12.54 -17.17
CA ALA A 18 0.43 11.53 -16.12
C ALA A 18 -0.77 11.53 -15.18
N LEU A 19 -1.38 12.70 -14.93
CA LEU A 19 -2.61 12.87 -14.17
C LEU A 19 -3.46 13.95 -14.85
N ASP A 20 -4.74 13.68 -15.01
CA ASP A 20 -5.72 14.55 -15.64
C ASP A 20 -6.93 14.73 -14.72
N ASN A 21 -6.95 15.84 -14.00
CA ASN A 21 -8.03 16.25 -13.10
C ASN A 21 -8.41 15.19 -12.04
N VAL A 22 -7.39 14.61 -11.38
CA VAL A 22 -7.59 13.57 -10.36
C VAL A 22 -7.93 14.21 -9.02
N SER A 23 -9.11 13.86 -8.48
CA SER A 23 -9.53 14.24 -7.13
C SER A 23 -9.81 12.98 -6.32
N VAL A 24 -9.21 12.86 -5.14
CA VAL A 24 -9.36 11.69 -4.25
C VAL A 24 -9.27 12.13 -2.80
N ASP A 25 -10.12 11.55 -1.95
CA ASP A 25 -10.15 11.78 -0.51
C ASP A 25 -9.74 10.50 0.23
N ILE A 26 -8.72 10.60 1.09
CA ILE A 26 -8.16 9.48 1.85
C ILE A 26 -8.55 9.63 3.31
N PRO A 27 -9.51 8.82 3.80
CA PRO A 27 -10.00 8.91 5.17
C PRO A 27 -8.92 8.62 6.21
N ALA A 28 -8.94 9.34 7.33
CA ALA A 28 -8.02 9.11 8.43
C ALA A 28 -8.23 7.73 9.09
N GLY A 29 -7.15 7.07 9.51
CA GLY A 29 -7.18 5.78 10.20
C GLY A 29 -7.66 4.60 9.35
N LYS A 30 -7.60 4.73 8.02
CA LYS A 30 -8.03 3.70 7.06
C LYS A 30 -6.89 3.23 6.18
N ILE A 31 -7.02 2.03 5.62
CA ILE A 31 -6.17 1.55 4.52
C ILE A 31 -6.88 1.89 3.21
N PHE A 32 -6.22 2.69 2.41
CA PHE A 32 -6.71 3.18 1.13
C PHE A 32 -5.91 2.55 -0.03
N GLY A 33 -6.57 1.75 -0.86
CA GLY A 33 -5.97 1.12 -2.04
C GLY A 33 -5.90 2.07 -3.22
N LEU A 34 -4.70 2.33 -3.73
CA LEU A 34 -4.48 3.09 -4.97
C LEU A 34 -4.20 2.13 -6.11
N LEU A 35 -5.18 1.91 -6.96
CA LEU A 35 -5.21 0.86 -7.97
C LEU A 35 -5.01 1.40 -9.38
N GLY A 36 -4.64 0.51 -10.29
CA GLY A 36 -4.54 0.78 -11.73
C GLY A 36 -3.35 0.11 -12.38
N PRO A 37 -3.34 0.02 -13.70
CA PRO A 37 -2.24 -0.59 -14.45
C PRO A 37 -0.95 0.22 -14.34
N ASN A 38 0.16 -0.39 -14.75
CA ASN A 38 1.45 0.30 -14.82
C ASN A 38 1.36 1.49 -15.77
N GLY A 39 1.89 2.63 -15.33
CA GLY A 39 1.83 3.89 -16.10
C GLY A 39 0.50 4.64 -15.99
N ALA A 40 -0.47 4.19 -15.21
CA ALA A 40 -1.77 4.86 -15.04
C ALA A 40 -1.69 6.22 -14.32
N GLY A 41 -0.61 6.49 -13.57
CA GLY A 41 -0.43 7.73 -12.82
C GLY A 41 -0.25 7.55 -11.30
N LYS A 42 -0.40 6.32 -10.76
CA LYS A 42 -0.31 6.02 -9.31
C LYS A 42 0.95 6.60 -8.66
N THR A 43 2.12 6.20 -9.15
CA THR A 43 3.40 6.68 -8.61
C THR A 43 3.58 8.20 -8.76
N THR A 44 2.99 8.81 -9.80
CA THR A 44 2.99 10.27 -9.95
C THR A 44 2.17 10.93 -8.85
N LEU A 45 0.97 10.43 -8.55
CA LEU A 45 0.13 10.94 -7.46
C LEU A 45 0.83 10.76 -6.10
N ILE A 46 1.41 9.58 -5.84
CA ILE A 46 2.22 9.29 -4.65
C ILE A 46 3.36 10.31 -4.50
N ARG A 47 4.10 10.57 -5.56
CA ARG A 47 5.22 11.55 -5.54
C ARG A 47 4.73 12.98 -5.30
N ILE A 48 3.53 13.33 -5.74
CA ILE A 48 2.93 14.64 -5.47
C ILE A 48 2.54 14.75 -3.99
N VAL A 49 1.88 13.74 -3.42
CA VAL A 49 1.53 13.68 -1.99
C VAL A 49 2.80 13.74 -1.11
N ASN A 50 3.89 13.09 -1.53
CA ASN A 50 5.18 13.16 -0.82
C ASN A 50 5.98 14.44 -1.09
N ARG A 51 5.45 15.40 -1.87
CA ARG A 51 6.14 16.62 -2.29
C ARG A 51 7.47 16.39 -3.04
N ILE A 52 7.66 15.22 -3.62
CA ILE A 52 8.79 14.92 -4.50
C ILE A 52 8.59 15.58 -5.88
N THR A 53 7.33 15.71 -6.29
CA THR A 53 6.93 16.32 -7.55
C THR A 53 5.83 17.34 -7.30
N ILE A 54 5.89 18.49 -7.97
CA ILE A 54 4.86 19.53 -7.90
C ILE A 54 3.84 19.29 -9.01
N PRO A 55 2.52 19.34 -8.75
CA PRO A 55 1.50 19.26 -9.79
C PRO A 55 1.56 20.49 -10.71
N ASN A 56 1.03 20.39 -11.93
CA ASN A 56 0.86 21.54 -12.81
C ASN A 56 -0.32 22.42 -12.36
N SER A 57 -1.38 21.79 -11.86
CA SER A 57 -2.52 22.47 -11.22
C SER A 57 -3.16 21.53 -10.19
N GLY A 58 -4.05 22.09 -9.38
CA GLY A 58 -4.66 21.41 -8.24
C GLY A 58 -3.82 21.54 -6.98
N GLU A 59 -4.32 21.00 -5.89
CA GLU A 59 -3.69 21.10 -4.57
C GLU A 59 -3.84 19.80 -3.76
N VAL A 60 -2.92 19.60 -2.83
CA VAL A 60 -2.99 18.53 -1.82
C VAL A 60 -3.23 19.16 -0.46
N ILE A 61 -4.29 18.74 0.20
CA ILE A 61 -4.63 19.12 1.57
C ILE A 61 -4.17 17.99 2.49
N PHE A 62 -3.46 18.32 3.54
CA PHE A 62 -3.04 17.41 4.59
C PHE A 62 -3.57 17.91 5.93
N ASP A 63 -4.38 17.09 6.61
CA ASP A 63 -4.92 17.43 7.91
C ASP A 63 -5.66 18.80 7.90
N GLY A 64 -6.51 19.01 6.87
CA GLY A 64 -7.37 20.17 6.68
C GLY A 64 -6.69 21.45 6.15
N ARG A 65 -5.41 21.43 5.78
CA ARG A 65 -4.68 22.57 5.22
C ARG A 65 -3.76 22.18 4.06
N PRO A 66 -3.36 23.11 3.19
CA PRO A 66 -2.40 22.80 2.13
C PRO A 66 -1.12 22.17 2.69
N ILE A 67 -0.69 21.09 2.05
CA ILE A 67 0.50 20.32 2.46
C ILE A 67 1.77 21.18 2.35
N THR A 68 2.62 21.12 3.36
CA THR A 68 3.89 21.83 3.43
C THR A 68 5.08 20.89 3.46
N GLN A 69 6.31 21.43 3.32
CA GLN A 69 7.53 20.61 3.43
C GLN A 69 7.71 19.97 4.81
N ARG A 70 7.21 20.60 5.88
CA ARG A 70 7.27 20.05 7.24
C ARG A 70 6.41 18.80 7.41
N ASP A 71 5.34 18.69 6.63
CA ASP A 71 4.44 17.54 6.71
C ASP A 71 5.09 16.25 6.20
N VAL A 72 6.15 16.34 5.38
CA VAL A 72 6.92 15.18 4.90
C VAL A 72 7.56 14.40 6.06
N GLU A 73 7.84 15.04 7.20
CA GLU A 73 8.32 14.35 8.40
C GLU A 73 7.23 13.44 9.01
N ARG A 74 5.96 13.77 8.79
CA ARG A 74 4.79 13.00 9.25
C ARG A 74 4.36 11.90 8.25
N ILE A 75 5.06 11.78 7.13
CA ILE A 75 4.79 10.80 6.07
C ILE A 75 5.90 9.77 6.01
N GLY A 76 5.54 8.49 6.11
CA GLY A 76 6.41 7.36 5.80
C GLY A 76 6.18 6.93 4.35
N TYR A 77 7.22 6.83 3.55
CA TYR A 77 7.11 6.37 2.16
C TYR A 77 8.03 5.19 1.90
N LEU A 78 7.43 4.06 1.53
CA LEU A 78 8.11 2.87 1.04
C LEU A 78 7.95 2.83 -0.49
N PRO A 79 8.99 3.20 -1.26
CA PRO A 79 8.94 3.13 -2.71
C PRO A 79 9.09 1.69 -3.22
N GLU A 80 8.57 1.40 -4.40
CA GLU A 80 8.77 0.13 -5.11
C GLU A 80 10.27 -0.16 -5.36
N GLU A 81 11.02 0.88 -5.78
CA GLU A 81 12.47 0.79 -5.95
C GLU A 81 13.21 1.09 -4.65
N ARG A 82 14.32 0.38 -4.43
CA ARG A 82 15.05 0.44 -3.18
C ARG A 82 15.91 1.69 -3.07
N GLY A 83 15.64 2.50 -2.02
CA GLY A 83 16.39 3.71 -1.69
C GLY A 83 17.49 3.52 -0.64
N LEU A 84 17.98 2.28 -0.42
CA LEU A 84 19.01 2.03 0.59
C LEU A 84 20.43 2.29 0.05
N TYR A 85 21.28 2.94 0.84
CA TYR A 85 22.67 3.22 0.51
C TYR A 85 23.54 1.96 0.70
N ARG A 86 23.96 1.34 -0.40
CA ARG A 86 24.59 0.01 -0.45
C ARG A 86 25.80 -0.17 0.46
N LYS A 87 26.62 0.87 0.62
CA LYS A 87 27.89 0.82 1.39
C LYS A 87 27.73 1.12 2.88
N MET A 88 26.54 1.59 3.31
CA MET A 88 26.29 1.88 4.73
C MET A 88 25.97 0.59 5.49
N GLU A 89 26.29 0.59 6.79
CA GLU A 89 25.77 -0.41 7.71
C GLU A 89 24.25 -0.23 7.88
N VAL A 90 23.53 -1.33 8.04
CA VAL A 90 22.06 -1.33 8.17
C VAL A 90 21.59 -0.49 9.36
N GLY A 91 22.27 -0.63 10.50
CA GLY A 91 21.97 0.15 11.71
C GLY A 91 22.19 1.65 11.51
N ASP A 92 23.32 2.03 10.91
CA ASP A 92 23.65 3.43 10.66
C ASP A 92 22.67 4.07 9.70
N GLN A 93 22.30 3.36 8.64
CA GLN A 93 21.31 3.84 7.70
C GLN A 93 19.92 3.98 8.35
N ALA A 94 19.50 2.99 9.14
CA ALA A 94 18.21 3.04 9.83
C ALA A 94 18.18 4.22 10.83
N MET A 95 19.24 4.45 11.56
CA MET A 95 19.42 5.60 12.45
C MET A 95 19.35 6.92 11.68
N TYR A 96 20.08 7.03 10.58
CA TYR A 96 20.09 8.21 9.72
C TYR A 96 18.69 8.56 9.19
N LEU A 97 17.97 7.56 8.64
CA LEU A 97 16.65 7.77 8.11
C LEU A 97 15.61 8.15 9.18
N ALA A 98 15.68 7.54 10.37
CA ALA A 98 14.83 7.90 11.50
C ALA A 98 15.07 9.33 11.98
N GLN A 99 16.35 9.77 12.05
CA GLN A 99 16.70 11.13 12.42
C GLN A 99 16.28 12.17 11.37
N LEU A 100 16.35 11.84 10.08
CA LEU A 100 15.80 12.69 9.00
C LEU A 100 14.27 12.91 9.13
N LYS A 101 13.58 12.00 9.81
CA LYS A 101 12.15 12.11 10.13
C LYS A 101 11.90 12.76 11.50
N GLY A 102 12.88 13.45 12.07
CA GLY A 102 12.77 14.25 13.28
C GLY A 102 12.95 13.46 14.59
N MET A 103 13.28 12.19 14.56
CA MET A 103 13.55 11.42 15.79
C MET A 103 14.85 11.85 16.45
N SER A 104 14.88 11.90 17.78
CA SER A 104 16.14 12.00 18.52
C SER A 104 16.97 10.72 18.32
N ALA A 105 18.32 10.81 18.37
CA ALA A 105 19.18 9.63 18.26
C ALA A 105 18.82 8.56 19.31
N ARG A 106 18.50 8.96 20.52
CA ARG A 106 18.11 8.05 21.62
C ARG A 106 16.81 7.32 21.33
N ASP A 107 15.79 8.04 20.85
CA ASP A 107 14.48 7.45 20.54
C ASP A 107 14.56 6.58 19.29
N ALA A 108 15.26 7.02 18.24
CA ALA A 108 15.53 6.23 17.05
C ALA A 108 16.19 4.90 17.38
N GLN A 109 17.26 4.91 18.19
CA GLN A 109 17.95 3.68 18.59
C GLN A 109 17.04 2.75 19.40
N ARG A 110 16.25 3.29 20.33
CA ARG A 110 15.31 2.50 21.15
C ARG A 110 14.24 1.83 20.28
N GLU A 111 13.59 2.58 19.41
CA GLU A 111 12.49 2.07 18.59
C GLU A 111 13.02 1.13 17.50
N LEU A 112 14.14 1.44 16.84
CA LEU A 112 14.77 0.55 15.87
C LEU A 112 15.15 -0.80 16.47
N LYS A 113 15.72 -0.83 17.70
CA LYS A 113 16.01 -2.09 18.37
C LYS A 113 14.77 -2.96 18.57
N LYS A 114 13.61 -2.35 18.94
CA LYS A 114 12.35 -3.09 19.07
C LYS A 114 11.91 -3.70 17.74
N TRP A 115 11.94 -2.90 16.67
CA TRP A 115 11.59 -3.35 15.33
C TRP A 115 12.53 -4.45 14.81
N PHE A 116 13.84 -4.32 15.05
CA PHE A 116 14.82 -5.32 14.64
C PHE A 116 14.58 -6.67 15.35
N VAL A 117 14.26 -6.64 16.64
CA VAL A 117 13.90 -7.85 17.40
C VAL A 117 12.60 -8.43 16.87
N LYS A 118 11.55 -7.60 16.67
CA LYS A 118 10.24 -8.02 16.16
C LYS A 118 10.35 -8.72 14.80
N PHE A 119 11.26 -8.26 13.93
CA PHE A 119 11.49 -8.83 12.60
C PHE A 119 12.56 -9.94 12.57
N GLY A 120 13.17 -10.27 13.72
CA GLY A 120 14.22 -11.28 13.82
C GLY A 120 15.50 -10.91 13.06
N ILE A 121 15.85 -9.61 13.03
CA ILE A 121 16.99 -9.09 12.24
C ILE A 121 18.00 -8.32 13.08
N GLN A 122 18.02 -8.52 14.41
CA GLN A 122 18.93 -7.82 15.33
C GLN A 122 20.39 -8.01 14.96
N ASP A 123 20.75 -9.16 14.39
CA ASP A 123 22.14 -9.50 14.00
C ASP A 123 22.58 -8.78 12.71
N TRP A 124 21.64 -8.08 12.03
CA TRP A 124 21.97 -7.37 10.79
C TRP A 124 22.47 -5.95 11.04
N TRP A 125 22.47 -5.48 12.26
CA TRP A 125 22.80 -4.09 12.59
C TRP A 125 24.12 -3.61 12.00
N LYS A 126 25.17 -4.47 12.04
CA LYS A 126 26.51 -4.19 11.52
C LYS A 126 26.76 -4.72 10.09
N LYS A 127 25.78 -5.38 9.47
CA LYS A 127 25.91 -5.80 8.07
C LYS A 127 25.84 -4.59 7.16
N LYS A 128 26.57 -4.63 6.05
CA LYS A 128 26.39 -3.66 4.98
C LYS A 128 25.11 -3.96 4.21
N VAL A 129 24.44 -2.92 3.71
CA VAL A 129 23.22 -3.05 2.91
C VAL A 129 23.44 -3.92 1.66
N GLU A 130 24.62 -3.86 1.05
CA GLU A 130 24.97 -4.68 -0.12
C GLU A 130 25.05 -6.20 0.16
N GLU A 131 25.16 -6.60 1.42
CA GLU A 131 25.17 -8.01 1.85
C GLU A 131 23.75 -8.56 2.04
N LEU A 132 22.72 -7.71 1.93
CA LEU A 132 21.33 -8.11 2.12
C LEU A 132 20.75 -8.72 0.85
N SER A 133 20.00 -9.83 1.01
CA SER A 133 19.12 -10.30 -0.05
C SER A 133 17.98 -9.30 -0.32
N LYS A 134 17.23 -9.53 -1.39
CA LYS A 134 16.08 -8.68 -1.75
C LYS A 134 15.06 -8.56 -0.61
N GLY A 135 14.62 -9.69 -0.06
CA GLY A 135 13.66 -9.71 1.05
C GLY A 135 14.21 -9.10 2.34
N MET A 136 15.52 -9.31 2.61
CA MET A 136 16.17 -8.67 3.74
C MET A 136 16.18 -7.14 3.64
N ALA A 137 16.53 -6.60 2.49
CA ALA A 137 16.54 -5.16 2.25
C ALA A 137 15.12 -4.56 2.38
N GLN A 138 14.09 -5.28 1.94
CA GLN A 138 12.71 -4.84 2.08
C GLN A 138 12.25 -4.77 3.54
N LYS A 139 12.64 -5.73 4.39
CA LYS A 139 12.37 -5.64 5.85
C LYS A 139 12.96 -4.37 6.45
N VAL A 140 14.22 -4.07 6.11
CA VAL A 140 14.88 -2.86 6.60
C VAL A 140 14.18 -1.60 6.09
N GLN A 141 13.78 -1.56 4.81
CA GLN A 141 13.03 -0.44 4.25
C GLN A 141 11.68 -0.23 4.94
N PHE A 142 10.93 -1.32 5.16
CA PHE A 142 9.66 -1.24 5.88
C PHE A 142 9.86 -0.65 7.27
N ILE A 143 10.83 -1.19 8.05
CA ILE A 143 11.13 -0.68 9.39
C ILE A 143 11.47 0.80 9.37
N THR A 144 12.34 1.24 8.45
CA THR A 144 12.73 2.65 8.36
C THR A 144 11.59 3.57 7.91
N THR A 145 10.58 3.01 7.23
CA THR A 145 9.38 3.74 6.82
C THR A 145 8.43 3.99 8.00
N VAL A 146 8.33 3.05 8.95
CA VAL A 146 7.31 3.08 10.01
C VAL A 146 7.84 3.51 11.38
N VAL A 147 9.15 3.44 11.63
CA VAL A 147 9.76 3.61 12.96
C VAL A 147 9.48 4.97 13.61
N HIS A 148 9.30 6.02 12.84
CA HIS A 148 9.00 7.37 13.32
C HIS A 148 7.51 7.61 13.58
N LYS A 149 6.67 6.56 13.47
CA LYS A 149 5.21 6.59 13.67
C LYS A 149 4.52 7.67 12.83
N PRO A 150 4.61 7.58 11.52
CA PRO A 150 4.03 8.58 10.63
C PRO A 150 2.51 8.62 10.74
N ALA A 151 1.91 9.79 10.56
CA ALA A 151 0.45 9.94 10.47
C ALA A 151 -0.10 9.34 9.16
N LEU A 152 0.69 9.40 8.09
CA LEU A 152 0.39 8.79 6.79
C LEU A 152 1.53 7.85 6.38
N MET A 153 1.20 6.61 6.06
CA MET A 153 2.12 5.67 5.41
C MET A 153 1.72 5.47 3.96
N ILE A 154 2.68 5.55 3.06
CA ILE A 154 2.49 5.26 1.64
C ILE A 154 3.38 4.08 1.30
N LEU A 155 2.77 2.97 0.92
CA LEU A 155 3.42 1.69 0.63
C LEU A 155 3.19 1.36 -0.84
N ASP A 156 4.23 1.54 -1.67
CA ASP A 156 4.17 1.29 -3.11
C ASP A 156 4.67 -0.12 -3.39
N GLU A 157 3.77 -1.03 -3.78
CA GLU A 157 4.00 -2.47 -4.00
C GLU A 157 4.75 -3.16 -2.83
N PRO A 158 4.27 -3.05 -1.58
CA PRO A 158 5.01 -3.48 -0.40
C PRO A 158 5.29 -4.97 -0.33
N PHE A 159 4.52 -5.78 -1.04
CA PHE A 159 4.66 -7.25 -1.05
C PHE A 159 5.56 -7.77 -2.17
N SER A 160 5.97 -6.90 -3.10
CA SER A 160 6.80 -7.28 -4.25
C SER A 160 8.16 -7.86 -3.81
N GLY A 161 8.40 -9.12 -4.16
CA GLY A 161 9.67 -9.81 -3.93
C GLY A 161 9.89 -10.37 -2.53
N PHE A 162 8.86 -10.44 -1.71
CA PHE A 162 8.83 -11.28 -0.51
C PHE A 162 8.39 -12.71 -0.85
N ASP A 163 8.83 -13.64 -0.03
CA ASP A 163 8.22 -14.97 0.06
C ASP A 163 6.91 -14.91 0.88
N PRO A 164 6.07 -15.94 0.83
CA PRO A 164 4.78 -15.96 1.53
C PRO A 164 4.86 -15.66 3.04
N VAL A 165 5.90 -16.17 3.72
CA VAL A 165 6.08 -15.98 5.17
C VAL A 165 6.36 -14.51 5.51
N ASN A 166 7.24 -13.88 4.73
CA ASN A 166 7.58 -12.47 4.91
C ASN A 166 6.43 -11.55 4.47
N THR A 167 5.66 -11.93 3.44
CA THR A 167 4.44 -11.22 3.03
C THR A 167 3.44 -11.18 4.19
N GLU A 168 3.18 -12.32 4.82
CA GLU A 168 2.25 -12.40 5.94
C GLU A 168 2.72 -11.59 7.17
N LEU A 169 4.03 -11.58 7.44
CA LEU A 169 4.59 -10.72 8.49
C LEU A 169 4.29 -9.24 8.23
N ILE A 170 4.58 -8.76 7.02
CA ILE A 170 4.33 -7.35 6.65
C ILE A 170 2.84 -7.03 6.70
N ARG A 171 1.97 -7.94 6.23
CA ARG A 171 0.51 -7.78 6.27
C ARG A 171 0.01 -7.58 7.70
N LYS A 172 0.43 -8.43 8.63
CA LYS A 172 0.10 -8.31 10.05
C LYS A 172 0.55 -6.98 10.65
N GLU A 173 1.74 -6.52 10.27
CA GLU A 173 2.25 -5.23 10.75
C GLU A 173 1.46 -4.05 10.18
N ILE A 174 1.06 -4.09 8.91
CA ILE A 174 0.21 -3.07 8.28
C ILE A 174 -1.13 -2.97 9.04
N LEU A 175 -1.76 -4.11 9.35
CA LEU A 175 -3.01 -4.15 10.10
C LEU A 175 -2.82 -3.63 11.54
N ALA A 176 -1.75 -4.04 12.23
CA ALA A 176 -1.45 -3.55 13.57
C ALA A 176 -1.24 -2.02 13.61
N LEU A 177 -0.54 -1.47 12.61
CA LEU A 177 -0.33 -0.02 12.50
C LEU A 177 -1.65 0.73 12.21
N LYS A 178 -2.56 0.15 11.43
CA LYS A 178 -3.92 0.67 11.23
C LYS A 178 -4.67 0.73 12.57
N GLU A 179 -4.65 -0.35 13.34
CA GLU A 179 -5.30 -0.41 14.67
C GLU A 179 -4.72 0.63 15.64
N GLU A 180 -3.44 0.99 15.50
CA GLU A 180 -2.81 2.10 16.23
C GLU A 180 -3.23 3.50 15.71
N GLY A 181 -4.09 3.56 14.69
CA GLY A 181 -4.66 4.79 14.13
C GLY A 181 -3.89 5.37 12.93
N ALA A 182 -2.93 4.66 12.37
CA ALA A 182 -2.23 5.12 11.18
C ALA A 182 -3.14 5.10 9.94
N THR A 183 -2.98 6.11 9.07
CA THR A 183 -3.58 6.13 7.74
C THR A 183 -2.60 5.54 6.73
N ILE A 184 -3.06 4.64 5.87
CA ILE A 184 -2.17 3.90 4.97
C ILE A 184 -2.68 4.00 3.53
N ILE A 185 -1.83 4.44 2.61
CA ILE A 185 -2.05 4.28 1.17
C ILE A 185 -1.29 3.04 0.73
N LEU A 186 -2.00 2.07 0.17
CA LEU A 186 -1.45 0.85 -0.40
C LEU A 186 -1.58 0.90 -1.92
N SER A 187 -0.46 1.09 -2.62
CA SER A 187 -0.44 0.98 -4.08
C SER A 187 -0.10 -0.46 -4.46
N THR A 188 -1.02 -1.13 -5.14
CA THR A 188 -0.82 -2.51 -5.59
C THR A 188 -1.66 -2.83 -6.81
N HIS A 189 -1.28 -3.87 -7.52
CA HIS A 189 -2.05 -4.48 -8.60
C HIS A 189 -2.64 -5.85 -8.21
N ASN A 190 -2.37 -6.33 -6.99
CA ASN A 190 -2.91 -7.59 -6.46
C ASN A 190 -4.28 -7.35 -5.81
N MET A 191 -5.35 -7.85 -6.46
CA MET A 191 -6.73 -7.66 -5.99
C MET A 191 -7.03 -8.37 -4.68
N GLU A 192 -6.45 -9.55 -4.43
CA GLU A 192 -6.60 -10.27 -3.18
C GLU A 192 -6.13 -9.43 -1.97
N SER A 193 -4.94 -8.82 -2.10
CA SER A 193 -4.44 -7.90 -1.06
C SER A 193 -5.33 -6.67 -0.87
N VAL A 194 -6.00 -6.21 -1.92
CA VAL A 194 -6.95 -5.10 -1.83
C VAL A 194 -8.19 -5.48 -1.06
N GLU A 195 -8.79 -6.62 -1.39
CA GLU A 195 -10.01 -7.11 -0.74
C GLU A 195 -9.80 -7.42 0.74
N GLU A 196 -8.61 -7.93 1.10
CA GLU A 196 -8.29 -8.29 2.48
C GLU A 196 -7.88 -7.10 3.37
N LEU A 197 -7.22 -6.10 2.79
CA LEU A 197 -6.58 -5.03 3.58
C LEU A 197 -7.28 -3.69 3.49
N CYS A 198 -7.84 -3.34 2.31
CA CYS A 198 -8.30 -1.99 2.05
C CYS A 198 -9.74 -1.75 2.52
N ASP A 199 -9.96 -0.61 3.15
CA ASP A 199 -11.31 -0.12 3.50
C ASP A 199 -11.93 0.65 2.32
N ASN A 200 -11.10 1.43 1.62
CA ASN A 200 -11.48 2.27 0.48
C ASN A 200 -10.48 2.10 -0.65
N ILE A 201 -10.91 2.34 -1.88
CA ILE A 201 -10.03 2.29 -3.04
C ILE A 201 -10.26 3.48 -3.97
N ALA A 202 -9.21 3.78 -4.77
CA ALA A 202 -9.32 4.59 -5.98
C ALA A 202 -8.63 3.87 -7.13
N LEU A 203 -9.32 3.72 -8.24
CA LEU A 203 -8.78 3.15 -9.48
C LEU A 203 -8.44 4.26 -10.45
N ILE A 204 -7.16 4.39 -10.77
CA ILE A 204 -6.67 5.30 -11.80
C ILE A 204 -6.41 4.50 -13.08
N ASN A 205 -6.96 4.96 -14.19
CA ASN A 205 -6.70 4.40 -15.51
C ASN A 205 -6.55 5.53 -16.52
N LYS A 206 -5.55 5.42 -17.41
CA LYS A 206 -5.23 6.43 -18.42
C LYS A 206 -5.23 7.86 -17.85
N SER A 207 -4.52 8.02 -16.72
CA SER A 207 -4.31 9.30 -16.02
C SER A 207 -5.54 9.88 -15.32
N ARG A 208 -6.68 9.21 -15.32
CA ARG A 208 -7.95 9.68 -14.73
C ARG A 208 -8.43 8.76 -13.63
N LEU A 209 -9.12 9.32 -12.65
CA LEU A 209 -9.88 8.55 -11.67
C LEU A 209 -11.10 7.94 -12.34
N VAL A 210 -11.27 6.61 -12.19
CA VAL A 210 -12.39 5.85 -12.81
C VAL A 210 -13.41 5.43 -11.76
N ILE A 211 -12.92 4.96 -10.61
CA ILE A 211 -13.74 4.48 -9.49
C ILE A 211 -13.07 4.93 -8.20
N ASP A 212 -13.86 5.36 -7.23
CA ASP A 212 -13.43 5.55 -5.84
C ASP A 212 -14.58 5.24 -4.88
N GLY A 213 -14.25 4.85 -3.66
CA GLY A 213 -15.24 4.56 -2.62
C GLY A 213 -14.83 3.41 -1.70
N GLY A 214 -15.75 3.00 -0.85
CA GLY A 214 -15.60 1.83 0.03
C GLY A 214 -15.53 0.54 -0.77
N VAL A 215 -14.67 -0.40 -0.34
CA VAL A 215 -14.50 -1.70 -1.03
C VAL A 215 -15.83 -2.44 -1.10
N ASP A 216 -16.57 -2.52 0.00
CA ASP A 216 -17.86 -3.21 0.05
C ASP A 216 -18.92 -2.55 -0.84
N GLU A 217 -18.97 -1.20 -0.88
CA GLU A 217 -19.88 -0.47 -1.75
C GLU A 217 -19.59 -0.74 -3.23
N ILE A 218 -18.30 -0.76 -3.60
CA ILE A 218 -17.88 -1.03 -4.97
C ILE A 218 -18.18 -2.49 -5.34
N ARG A 219 -17.95 -3.44 -4.44
CA ARG A 219 -18.31 -4.85 -4.66
C ARG A 219 -19.82 -5.02 -4.89
N HIS A 220 -20.65 -4.38 -4.08
CA HIS A 220 -22.11 -4.42 -4.27
C HIS A 220 -22.56 -3.76 -5.59
N LYS A 221 -21.93 -2.66 -5.97
CA LYS A 221 -22.32 -1.89 -7.16
C LYS A 221 -21.88 -2.55 -8.47
N TYR A 222 -20.72 -3.19 -8.49
CA TYR A 222 -20.09 -3.73 -9.70
C TYR A 222 -19.93 -5.25 -9.67
N GLY A 223 -20.22 -5.89 -8.54
CA GLY A 223 -20.17 -7.35 -8.40
C GLY A 223 -21.27 -8.03 -9.20
N ASN A 224 -20.96 -9.17 -9.78
CA ASN A 224 -21.91 -9.95 -10.57
C ASN A 224 -22.79 -10.86 -9.72
N ASN A 225 -22.67 -10.83 -8.38
CA ASN A 225 -23.29 -11.78 -7.44
C ASN A 225 -22.96 -13.24 -7.75
N ASN A 226 -21.87 -13.48 -8.49
CA ASN A 226 -21.40 -14.84 -8.74
C ASN A 226 -20.64 -15.34 -7.52
N VAL A 227 -20.88 -16.58 -7.16
CA VAL A 227 -20.22 -17.29 -6.06
C VAL A 227 -19.56 -18.52 -6.65
N GLU A 228 -18.28 -18.71 -6.36
CA GLU A 228 -17.58 -19.95 -6.67
C GLU A 228 -17.81 -20.91 -5.50
N LEU A 229 -18.40 -22.09 -5.78
CA LEU A 229 -18.66 -23.11 -4.79
C LEU A 229 -17.77 -24.32 -5.06
N ILE A 230 -16.89 -24.65 -4.12
CA ILE A 230 -16.10 -25.88 -4.17
C ILE A 230 -16.74 -26.90 -3.27
N TYR A 231 -17.16 -28.05 -3.83
CA TYR A 231 -17.80 -29.12 -3.07
C TYR A 231 -17.33 -30.51 -3.53
N THR A 232 -17.57 -31.52 -2.76
CA THR A 232 -17.31 -32.92 -3.11
C THR A 232 -18.64 -33.67 -3.20
N GLY A 233 -18.82 -34.46 -4.28
CA GLY A 233 -20.05 -35.22 -4.51
C GLY A 233 -19.99 -36.01 -5.80
N GLU A 234 -20.99 -36.88 -6.02
CA GLU A 234 -21.08 -37.67 -7.26
C GLU A 234 -21.95 -36.96 -8.34
N THR A 235 -22.65 -35.93 -7.96
CA THR A 235 -23.57 -35.23 -8.87
C THR A 235 -23.27 -33.74 -8.97
N PRO A 236 -23.25 -33.17 -10.19
CA PRO A 236 -23.06 -31.75 -10.39
C PRO A 236 -24.20 -30.92 -9.78
N LEU A 237 -23.87 -29.71 -9.32
CA LEU A 237 -24.85 -28.77 -8.79
C LEU A 237 -25.83 -28.37 -9.89
N GLN A 238 -27.13 -28.41 -9.63
CA GLN A 238 -28.16 -27.99 -10.55
C GLN A 238 -28.72 -26.62 -10.19
N SER A 239 -29.03 -25.83 -11.21
CA SER A 239 -29.71 -24.54 -11.01
C SER A 239 -31.06 -24.72 -10.33
N VAL A 240 -31.41 -23.81 -9.42
CA VAL A 240 -32.72 -23.78 -8.75
C VAL A 240 -33.40 -22.46 -9.09
N GLU A 241 -34.53 -22.57 -9.78
CA GLU A 241 -35.30 -21.42 -10.22
C GLU A 241 -35.67 -20.48 -9.07
N GLY A 242 -35.36 -19.19 -9.21
CA GLY A 242 -35.62 -18.17 -8.20
C GLY A 242 -34.58 -18.10 -7.05
N LEU A 243 -33.59 -19.02 -7.02
CA LEU A 243 -32.57 -19.03 -6.00
C LEU A 243 -31.16 -18.78 -6.56
N TYR A 244 -30.71 -19.60 -7.51
CA TYR A 244 -29.40 -19.46 -8.15
C TYR A 244 -29.38 -20.17 -9.51
N THR A 245 -28.46 -19.74 -10.36
CA THR A 245 -28.16 -20.37 -11.66
C THR A 245 -26.71 -20.84 -11.67
N VAL A 246 -26.49 -22.10 -11.98
CA VAL A 246 -25.13 -22.63 -12.19
C VAL A 246 -24.64 -22.17 -13.57
N LEU A 247 -23.54 -21.42 -13.58
CA LEU A 247 -22.94 -20.89 -14.82
C LEU A 247 -21.97 -21.88 -15.45
N SER A 248 -21.22 -22.59 -14.61
CA SER A 248 -20.30 -23.67 -15.01
C SER A 248 -20.16 -24.65 -13.85
N ASP A 249 -19.85 -25.91 -14.15
CA ASP A 249 -19.44 -26.92 -13.16
C ASP A 249 -18.27 -27.71 -13.77
N GLN A 250 -17.14 -27.71 -13.07
CA GLN A 250 -15.95 -28.46 -13.46
C GLN A 250 -15.70 -29.56 -12.43
N ASP A 251 -15.66 -30.82 -12.89
CA ASP A 251 -15.35 -31.98 -12.06
C ASP A 251 -13.86 -32.34 -12.21
N ASP A 252 -13.16 -32.37 -11.10
CA ASP A 252 -11.78 -32.89 -11.00
C ASP A 252 -11.75 -34.02 -9.95
N ALA A 253 -11.93 -35.26 -10.46
CA ALA A 253 -11.91 -36.49 -9.68
C ALA A 253 -12.88 -36.50 -8.45
N GLY A 254 -14.10 -36.01 -8.64
CA GLY A 254 -15.15 -35.93 -7.61
C GLY A 254 -15.09 -34.68 -6.73
N ARG A 255 -14.24 -33.71 -7.10
CA ARG A 255 -14.22 -32.35 -6.55
C ARG A 255 -14.76 -31.40 -7.61
N HIS A 256 -15.92 -30.85 -7.36
CA HIS A 256 -16.60 -29.90 -8.26
C HIS A 256 -16.26 -28.47 -7.93
N THR A 257 -16.18 -27.63 -8.97
CA THR A 257 -16.10 -26.15 -8.85
C THR A 257 -17.23 -25.57 -9.72
N ALA A 258 -18.21 -24.97 -9.07
CA ALA A 258 -19.42 -24.43 -9.73
C ALA A 258 -19.54 -22.91 -9.52
#